data_5e9d318f92312a17a60f1ad15461b2c1
#
_entry.id   5e9d318f92312a17a60f1ad15461b2c1
#
_cell.length_a   1.000
_cell.length_b   1.000
_cell.length_c   1.000
_cell.angle_alpha   90.00
_cell.angle_beta   90.00
_cell.angle_gamma   90.00
#
_symmetry.space_group_name_H-M   'P 1'
#
loop_
_entity.id
_entity.type
_entity.pdbx_description
1 polymer ?
#
loop_
_entity_poly.entity_id
_entity_poly.type
_entity_poly.pdbx_seq_one_letter_code
_entity_poly.pdbx_strand_id
1 'polypeptide(L)'
;MWSRIVRKLNFLKLKSGVLPYTRFENEYAPVMQEDISKAAQKLKPYYEQYITHVSRADMAMSLELAAFVYALCAKKGYKTLLDLGSGFSSFVYRLYASENIGVQVLSVDDDAQWLEKTKGYLRQHGLPDAGMLTLDQFLQQPATKFDCVLHDLNFVEVRINYVQRVLEATANSGVLILDDVHKPDYLYQVLDLLKQKSVSIYDLKPVTLDSYNRYALAVLQG
;
A
#
# COMPACT_ATOMS: atom_id res chain seq x y z
N MET A 1 23.52 18.24 -20.42
CA MET A 1 22.28 19.01 -20.61
C MET A 1 21.20 18.20 -21.33
N TRP A 2 21.46 17.58 -22.46
CA TRP A 2 20.53 16.76 -23.25
C TRP A 2 19.91 15.58 -22.46
N SER A 3 20.70 14.84 -21.70
CA SER A 3 20.20 13.71 -20.91
C SER A 3 19.12 14.07 -19.88
N ARG A 4 19.25 15.25 -19.23
CA ARG A 4 18.24 15.75 -18.28
C ARG A 4 16.93 16.16 -18.96
N ILE A 5 17.02 16.75 -20.16
CA ILE A 5 15.83 17.14 -20.94
C ILE A 5 15.08 15.89 -21.40
N VAL A 6 15.79 14.92 -21.95
CA VAL A 6 15.20 13.64 -22.39
C VAL A 6 14.53 12.91 -21.23
N ARG A 7 15.19 12.83 -20.06
CA ARG A 7 14.60 12.23 -18.86
C ARG A 7 13.35 12.96 -18.40
N LYS A 8 13.33 14.29 -18.42
CA LYS A 8 12.16 15.10 -18.07
C LYS A 8 11.00 14.88 -19.03
N LEU A 9 11.25 14.83 -20.33
CA LEU A 9 10.23 14.56 -21.35
C LEU A 9 9.65 13.14 -21.21
N ASN A 10 10.49 12.15 -20.99
CA ASN A 10 10.07 10.78 -20.74
C ASN A 10 9.21 10.69 -19.47
N PHE A 11 9.59 11.37 -18.40
CA PHE A 11 8.80 11.41 -17.17
C PHE A 11 7.42 12.02 -17.37
N LEU A 12 7.32 13.13 -18.11
CA LEU A 12 6.03 13.75 -18.44
C LEU A 12 5.15 12.80 -19.27
N LYS A 13 5.74 12.08 -20.23
CA LYS A 13 5.04 11.07 -21.03
C LYS A 13 4.55 9.91 -20.17
N LEU A 14 5.38 9.39 -19.26
CA LEU A 14 4.98 8.31 -18.35
C LEU A 14 3.85 8.78 -17.41
N LYS A 15 3.98 9.99 -16.86
CA LYS A 15 2.98 10.57 -15.96
C LYS A 15 1.64 10.83 -16.66
N SER A 16 1.63 11.13 -17.94
CA SER A 16 0.38 11.31 -18.71
C SER A 16 -0.42 10.01 -18.88
N GLY A 17 0.18 8.85 -18.64
CA GLY A 17 -0.50 7.55 -18.61
C GLY A 17 -1.17 7.22 -17.28
N VAL A 18 -0.95 8.03 -16.24
CA VAL A 18 -1.60 7.85 -14.94
C VAL A 18 -3.01 8.41 -14.98
N LEU A 19 -3.99 7.57 -14.71
CA LEU A 19 -5.40 7.90 -14.74
C LEU A 19 -5.82 8.65 -13.46
N PRO A 20 -6.79 9.57 -13.52
CA PRO A 20 -7.28 10.27 -12.33
C PRO A 20 -8.06 9.34 -11.39
N TYR A 21 -8.13 9.71 -10.11
CA TYR A 21 -8.89 8.98 -9.08
C TYR A 21 -10.35 8.72 -9.46
N THR A 22 -10.99 9.67 -10.13
CA THR A 22 -12.40 9.52 -10.58
C THR A 22 -12.59 8.33 -11.53
N ARG A 23 -11.56 7.97 -12.31
CA ARG A 23 -11.59 6.77 -13.14
C ARG A 23 -11.49 5.50 -12.27
N PHE A 24 -10.62 5.48 -11.26
CA PHE A 24 -10.55 4.37 -10.30
C PHE A 24 -11.89 4.17 -9.58
N GLU A 25 -12.48 5.25 -9.11
CA GLU A 25 -13.77 5.24 -8.43
C GLU A 25 -14.89 4.68 -9.31
N ASN A 26 -14.94 5.07 -10.58
CA ASN A 26 -15.99 4.65 -11.51
C ASN A 26 -15.76 3.24 -12.08
N GLU A 27 -14.51 2.85 -12.33
CA GLU A 27 -14.18 1.63 -13.08
C GLU A 27 -13.86 0.44 -12.17
N TYR A 28 -13.38 0.72 -10.94
CA TYR A 28 -12.91 -0.35 -10.06
C TYR A 28 -13.62 -0.42 -8.71
N ALA A 29 -13.64 0.67 -7.95
CA ALA A 29 -14.22 0.66 -6.60
C ALA A 29 -14.77 2.06 -6.23
N PRO A 30 -16.11 2.21 -6.08
CA PRO A 30 -16.71 3.46 -5.64
C PRO A 30 -16.53 3.66 -4.13
N VAL A 31 -15.28 3.98 -3.72
CA VAL A 31 -14.97 4.31 -2.33
C VAL A 31 -15.30 5.78 -2.09
N MET A 32 -16.44 6.00 -1.44
CA MET A 32 -16.94 7.36 -1.21
C MET A 32 -16.13 8.07 -0.13
N GLN A 33 -16.03 9.40 -0.22
CA GLN A 33 -15.34 10.22 0.79
C GLN A 33 -15.92 10.01 2.20
N GLU A 34 -17.22 9.70 2.31
CA GLU A 34 -17.85 9.36 3.58
C GLU A 34 -17.30 8.08 4.20
N ASP A 35 -17.07 7.03 3.38
CA ASP A 35 -16.50 5.76 3.83
C ASP A 35 -15.08 5.96 4.34
N ILE A 36 -14.27 6.75 3.62
CA ILE A 36 -12.91 7.12 4.01
C ILE A 36 -12.91 7.91 5.33
N SER A 37 -13.83 8.88 5.46
CA SER A 37 -13.93 9.69 6.68
C SER A 37 -14.33 8.86 7.90
N LYS A 38 -15.25 7.91 7.75
CA LYS A 38 -15.63 6.96 8.81
C LYS A 38 -14.45 6.07 9.20
N ALA A 39 -13.72 5.56 8.21
CA ALA A 39 -12.52 4.77 8.45
C ALA A 39 -11.43 5.59 9.18
N ALA A 40 -11.20 6.85 8.78
CA ALA A 40 -10.25 7.74 9.43
C ALA A 40 -10.62 8.00 10.90
N GLN A 41 -11.90 8.28 11.21
CA GLN A 41 -12.38 8.45 12.57
C GLN A 41 -12.15 7.19 13.42
N LYS A 42 -12.40 6.01 12.86
CA LYS A 42 -12.18 4.72 13.51
C LYS A 42 -10.71 4.46 13.80
N LEU A 43 -9.84 4.74 12.83
CA LEU A 43 -8.41 4.43 12.90
C LEU A 43 -7.61 5.46 13.70
N LYS A 44 -8.09 6.70 13.80
CA LYS A 44 -7.36 7.82 14.42
C LYS A 44 -6.82 7.53 15.81
N PRO A 45 -7.58 6.98 16.80
CA PRO A 45 -7.04 6.71 18.13
C PRO A 45 -5.86 5.73 18.13
N TYR A 46 -5.92 4.72 17.28
CA TYR A 46 -4.85 3.73 17.10
C TYR A 46 -3.63 4.34 16.40
N TYR A 47 -3.88 5.16 15.38
CA TYR A 47 -2.80 5.86 14.67
C TYR A 47 -2.02 6.80 15.60
N GLU A 48 -2.71 7.61 16.38
CA GLU A 48 -2.10 8.54 17.35
C GLU A 48 -1.25 7.79 18.38
N GLN A 49 -1.76 6.67 18.88
CA GLN A 49 -1.02 5.80 19.78
C GLN A 49 0.21 5.17 19.09
N TYR A 50 0.06 4.72 17.83
CA TYR A 50 1.13 4.11 17.08
C TYR A 50 2.30 5.09 16.82
N ILE A 51 2.02 6.31 16.38
CA ILE A 51 3.05 7.32 16.12
C ILE A 51 3.67 7.92 17.37
N THR A 52 3.06 7.72 18.54
CA THR A 52 3.60 8.17 19.82
C THR A 52 4.50 7.13 20.47
N HIS A 53 4.18 5.83 20.34
CA HIS A 53 4.83 4.78 21.13
C HIS A 53 5.60 3.76 20.30
N VAL A 54 5.33 3.62 18.98
CA VAL A 54 5.91 2.59 18.14
C VAL A 54 6.79 3.18 17.05
N SER A 55 6.28 4.18 16.33
CA SER A 55 6.97 4.81 15.20
C SER A 55 6.87 6.34 15.30
N ARG A 56 7.08 7.03 14.20
CA ARG A 56 6.90 8.48 14.05
C ARG A 56 5.96 8.73 12.87
N ALA A 57 5.26 9.87 12.88
CA ALA A 57 4.28 10.21 11.85
C ALA A 57 4.88 10.28 10.42
N ASP A 58 6.15 10.70 10.31
CA ASP A 58 6.87 10.80 9.03
C ASP A 58 7.39 9.45 8.50
N MET A 59 7.35 8.39 9.33
CA MET A 59 7.80 7.04 8.99
C MET A 59 6.65 6.03 8.92
N ALA A 60 5.56 6.29 9.62
CA ALA A 60 4.39 5.42 9.59
C ALA A 60 3.59 5.66 8.31
N MET A 61 2.91 4.62 7.81
CA MET A 61 1.82 4.80 6.84
C MET A 61 0.90 5.92 7.31
N SER A 62 0.50 6.83 6.42
CA SER A 62 -0.37 7.96 6.81
C SER A 62 -1.77 7.51 7.20
N LEU A 63 -2.46 8.32 8.02
CA LEU A 63 -3.85 8.05 8.40
C LEU A 63 -4.77 8.09 7.18
N GLU A 64 -4.49 8.96 6.22
CA GLU A 64 -5.23 9.13 4.98
C GLU A 64 -5.16 7.86 4.12
N LEU A 65 -3.96 7.31 3.91
CA LEU A 65 -3.78 6.06 3.18
C LEU A 65 -4.39 4.88 3.95
N ALA A 66 -4.21 4.82 5.26
CA ALA A 66 -4.80 3.80 6.13
C ALA A 66 -6.33 3.77 6.03
N ALA A 67 -6.96 4.94 6.07
CA ALA A 67 -8.41 5.10 5.96
C ALA A 67 -8.91 4.68 4.57
N PHE A 68 -8.22 5.09 3.51
CA PHE A 68 -8.56 4.68 2.15
C PHE A 68 -8.46 3.17 1.98
N VAL A 69 -7.36 2.56 2.41
CA VAL A 69 -7.14 1.10 2.28
C VAL A 69 -8.19 0.31 3.07
N TYR A 70 -8.50 0.74 4.30
CA TYR A 70 -9.56 0.10 5.10
C TYR A 70 -10.92 0.19 4.41
N ALA A 71 -11.31 1.38 3.93
CA ALA A 71 -12.58 1.61 3.23
C ALA A 71 -12.64 0.80 1.92
N LEU A 72 -11.54 0.73 1.16
CA LEU A 72 -11.44 -0.06 -0.06
C LEU A 72 -11.63 -1.56 0.22
N CYS A 73 -10.94 -2.10 1.23
CA CYS A 73 -11.10 -3.50 1.63
C CYS A 73 -12.56 -3.82 2.01
N ALA A 74 -13.20 -2.94 2.79
CA ALA A 74 -14.60 -3.09 3.18
C ALA A 74 -15.54 -3.02 1.98
N LYS A 75 -15.32 -2.08 1.05
CA LYS A 75 -16.13 -1.89 -0.15
C LYS A 75 -16.07 -3.06 -1.11
N LYS A 76 -14.88 -3.64 -1.27
CA LYS A 76 -14.63 -4.77 -2.18
C LYS A 76 -14.85 -6.14 -1.54
N GLY A 77 -14.93 -6.21 -0.21
CA GLY A 77 -15.05 -7.47 0.52
C GLY A 77 -13.83 -8.37 0.36
N TYR A 78 -12.64 -7.79 0.25
CA TYR A 78 -11.39 -8.52 0.03
C TYR A 78 -11.14 -9.59 1.11
N LYS A 79 -10.58 -10.74 0.69
CA LYS A 79 -10.35 -11.89 1.56
C LYS A 79 -8.86 -12.21 1.75
N THR A 80 -8.01 -11.80 0.83
CA THR A 80 -6.58 -12.08 0.89
C THR A 80 -5.79 -10.77 0.78
N LEU A 81 -5.04 -10.43 1.82
CA LEU A 81 -4.35 -9.16 1.95
C LEU A 81 -2.85 -9.38 2.15
N LEU A 82 -2.04 -8.67 1.38
CA LEU A 82 -0.59 -8.68 1.50
C LEU A 82 -0.08 -7.28 1.83
N ASP A 83 0.72 -7.20 2.87
CA ASP A 83 1.36 -5.99 3.37
C ASP A 83 2.87 -6.16 3.30
N LEU A 84 3.56 -5.45 2.40
CA LEU A 84 5.01 -5.37 2.34
C LEU A 84 5.48 -4.04 2.91
N GLY A 85 6.19 -4.12 4.03
CA GLY A 85 6.54 -3.01 4.91
C GLY A 85 5.63 -3.02 6.13
N SER A 86 5.94 -3.90 7.11
CA SER A 86 5.11 -4.08 8.28
C SER A 86 5.05 -2.81 9.14
N GLY A 87 3.92 -2.58 9.79
CA GLY A 87 3.76 -1.40 10.63
C GLY A 87 2.28 -1.11 10.93
N PHE A 88 1.89 0.15 10.81
CA PHE A 88 0.49 0.53 11.00
C PHE A 88 -0.42 -0.10 9.94
N SER A 89 0.06 -0.32 8.74
CA SER A 89 -0.60 -1.09 7.68
C SER A 89 -0.99 -2.50 8.13
N SER A 90 -0.07 -3.21 8.81
CA SER A 90 -0.34 -4.54 9.38
C SER A 90 -1.47 -4.51 10.40
N PHE A 91 -1.55 -3.44 11.21
CA PHE A 91 -2.66 -3.23 12.15
C PHE A 91 -3.97 -3.01 11.40
N VAL A 92 -3.99 -2.13 10.40
CA VAL A 92 -5.19 -1.80 9.60
C VAL A 92 -5.79 -3.05 8.97
N TYR A 93 -4.97 -3.88 8.33
CA TYR A 93 -5.42 -5.11 7.69
C TYR A 93 -5.95 -6.14 8.70
N ARG A 94 -5.31 -6.26 9.87
CA ARG A 94 -5.78 -7.21 10.91
C ARG A 94 -7.01 -6.71 11.63
N LEU A 95 -7.16 -5.41 11.82
CA LEU A 95 -8.40 -4.83 12.32
C LEU A 95 -9.56 -5.13 11.37
N TYR A 96 -9.36 -4.91 10.05
CA TYR A 96 -10.35 -5.29 9.04
C TYR A 96 -10.64 -6.80 9.08
N ALA A 97 -9.63 -7.65 9.19
CA ALA A 97 -9.79 -9.09 9.25
C ALA A 97 -10.55 -9.56 10.50
N SER A 98 -10.36 -8.90 11.65
CA SER A 98 -11.07 -9.24 12.90
C SER A 98 -12.57 -8.96 12.81
N GLU A 99 -13.00 -8.09 11.91
CA GLU A 99 -14.39 -7.71 11.69
C GLU A 99 -15.03 -8.43 10.50
N ASN A 100 -14.24 -9.19 9.73
CA ASN A 100 -14.69 -9.82 8.50
C ASN A 100 -14.25 -11.28 8.40
N ILE A 101 -15.19 -12.20 8.53
CA ILE A 101 -14.91 -13.65 8.55
C ILE A 101 -14.21 -14.10 7.27
N GLY A 102 -13.17 -14.94 7.43
CA GLY A 102 -12.46 -15.58 6.34
C GLY A 102 -11.40 -14.72 5.67
N VAL A 103 -11.09 -13.53 6.21
CA VAL A 103 -9.99 -12.68 5.72
C VAL A 103 -8.66 -13.23 6.22
N GLN A 104 -7.70 -13.35 5.30
CA GLN A 104 -6.32 -13.75 5.56
C GLN A 104 -5.38 -12.58 5.32
N VAL A 105 -4.45 -12.37 6.23
CA VAL A 105 -3.47 -11.29 6.16
C VAL A 105 -2.06 -11.87 6.23
N LEU A 106 -1.24 -11.51 5.26
CA LEU A 106 0.20 -11.74 5.27
C LEU A 106 0.91 -10.39 5.35
N SER A 107 1.76 -10.20 6.35
CA SER A 107 2.63 -9.02 6.47
C SER A 107 4.08 -9.43 6.36
N VAL A 108 4.86 -8.65 5.62
CA VAL A 108 6.25 -8.94 5.29
C VAL A 108 7.11 -7.73 5.63
N ASP A 109 8.29 -7.98 6.19
CA ASP A 109 9.29 -6.94 6.42
C ASP A 109 10.69 -7.47 6.18
N ASP A 110 11.61 -6.63 5.78
CA ASP A 110 13.01 -6.97 5.63
C ASP A 110 13.82 -6.72 6.92
N ASP A 111 13.23 -6.06 7.92
CA ASP A 111 13.79 -5.90 9.27
C ASP A 111 13.05 -6.78 10.28
N ALA A 112 13.73 -7.84 10.74
CA ALA A 112 13.16 -8.77 11.72
C ALA A 112 12.88 -8.11 13.09
N GLN A 113 13.64 -7.10 13.48
CA GLN A 113 13.41 -6.38 14.76
C GLN A 113 12.17 -5.50 14.64
N TRP A 114 12.00 -4.85 13.49
CA TRP A 114 10.80 -4.06 13.21
C TRP A 114 9.56 -4.96 13.15
N LEU A 115 9.69 -6.14 12.56
CA LEU A 115 8.62 -7.14 12.51
C LEU A 115 8.16 -7.54 13.93
N GLU A 116 9.09 -7.80 14.84
CA GLU A 116 8.76 -8.12 16.25
C GLU A 116 8.12 -6.92 16.98
N LYS A 117 8.56 -5.71 16.71
CA LYS A 117 7.96 -4.49 17.25
C LYS A 117 6.50 -4.33 16.79
N THR A 118 6.25 -4.60 15.51
CA THR A 118 4.89 -4.59 14.93
C THR A 118 4.02 -5.68 15.56
N LYS A 119 4.53 -6.90 15.76
CA LYS A 119 3.83 -7.98 16.49
C LYS A 119 3.46 -7.56 17.91
N GLY A 120 4.38 -6.88 18.62
CA GLY A 120 4.12 -6.34 19.94
C GLY A 120 2.92 -5.39 19.96
N TYR A 121 2.85 -4.49 18.99
CA TYR A 121 1.72 -3.56 18.85
C TYR A 121 0.41 -4.30 18.54
N LEU A 122 0.41 -5.30 17.67
CA LEU A 122 -0.78 -6.11 17.38
C LEU A 122 -1.30 -6.83 18.62
N ARG A 123 -0.43 -7.49 19.38
CA ARG A 123 -0.78 -8.19 20.64
C ARG A 123 -1.38 -7.24 21.67
N GLN A 124 -0.85 -6.02 21.79
CA GLN A 124 -1.36 -4.99 22.70
C GLN A 124 -2.84 -4.65 22.41
N HIS A 125 -3.26 -4.78 21.16
CA HIS A 125 -4.63 -4.54 20.72
C HIS A 125 -5.47 -5.82 20.55
N GLY A 126 -4.99 -6.97 21.01
CA GLY A 126 -5.71 -8.25 20.90
C GLY A 126 -5.84 -8.75 19.45
N LEU A 127 -5.02 -8.25 18.53
CA LEU A 127 -5.00 -8.70 17.14
C LEU A 127 -3.99 -9.83 16.94
N PRO A 128 -4.28 -10.79 16.04
CA PRO A 128 -3.36 -11.90 15.76
C PRO A 128 -2.08 -11.39 15.09
N ASP A 129 -0.95 -11.96 15.50
CA ASP A 129 0.36 -11.73 14.87
C ASP A 129 0.80 -12.88 13.96
N ALA A 130 -0.08 -13.84 13.71
CA ALA A 130 0.16 -14.89 12.72
C ALA A 130 0.26 -14.32 11.30
N GLY A 131 0.99 -15.01 10.42
CA GLY A 131 1.20 -14.55 9.05
C GLY A 131 2.12 -13.32 8.94
N MET A 132 3.07 -13.16 9.87
CA MET A 132 4.12 -12.14 9.79
C MET A 132 5.45 -12.82 9.47
N LEU A 133 6.01 -12.52 8.29
CA LEU A 133 7.19 -13.16 7.72
C LEU A 133 8.31 -12.15 7.46
N THR A 134 9.54 -12.62 7.54
CA THR A 134 10.65 -11.86 6.93
C THR A 134 10.54 -11.89 5.41
N LEU A 135 11.16 -10.92 4.74
CA LEU A 135 11.21 -10.88 3.28
C LEU A 135 11.79 -12.17 2.68
N ASP A 136 12.86 -12.71 3.27
CA ASP A 136 13.47 -13.97 2.82
C ASP A 136 12.49 -15.15 2.92
N GLN A 137 11.73 -15.23 4.02
CA GLN A 137 10.71 -16.25 4.18
C GLN A 137 9.58 -16.09 3.15
N PHE A 138 9.14 -14.86 2.87
CA PHE A 138 8.14 -14.59 1.86
C PHE A 138 8.60 -14.98 0.46
N LEU A 139 9.86 -14.70 0.10
CA LEU A 139 10.41 -15.04 -1.21
C LEU A 139 10.50 -16.56 -1.44
N GLN A 140 10.55 -17.34 -0.38
CA GLN A 140 10.56 -18.81 -0.42
C GLN A 140 9.14 -19.40 -0.49
N GLN A 141 8.08 -18.61 -0.25
CA GLN A 141 6.71 -19.10 -0.31
C GLN A 141 6.29 -19.40 -1.75
N PRO A 142 5.41 -20.38 -1.97
CA PRO A 142 4.75 -20.57 -3.26
C PRO A 142 4.05 -19.29 -3.72
N ALA A 143 3.95 -19.13 -5.05
CA ALA A 143 3.26 -18.00 -5.63
C ALA A 143 1.78 -18.01 -5.19
N THR A 144 1.40 -17.01 -4.40
CA THR A 144 0.03 -16.81 -3.90
C THR A 144 -0.50 -15.50 -4.45
N LYS A 145 -1.80 -15.44 -4.72
CA LYS A 145 -2.48 -14.23 -5.21
C LYS A 145 -3.25 -13.57 -4.08
N PHE A 146 -3.19 -12.24 -4.06
CA PHE A 146 -3.84 -11.41 -3.04
C PHE A 146 -4.79 -10.41 -3.69
N ASP A 147 -5.93 -10.17 -3.05
CA ASP A 147 -6.93 -9.21 -3.52
C ASP A 147 -6.45 -7.76 -3.35
N CYS A 148 -5.75 -7.49 -2.26
CA CYS A 148 -5.15 -6.17 -2.01
C CYS A 148 -3.71 -6.34 -1.55
N VAL A 149 -2.81 -5.71 -2.27
CA VAL A 149 -1.38 -5.67 -1.96
C VAL A 149 -0.99 -4.23 -1.66
N LEU A 150 -0.44 -3.98 -0.48
CA LEU A 150 0.19 -2.71 -0.14
C LEU A 150 1.71 -2.88 -0.17
N HIS A 151 2.39 -2.00 -0.88
CA HIS A 151 3.83 -2.03 -1.02
C HIS A 151 4.47 -0.75 -0.49
N ASP A 152 5.00 -0.86 0.72
CA ASP A 152 5.69 0.20 1.47
C ASP A 152 6.99 -0.32 2.12
N LEU A 153 7.62 -1.32 1.50
CA LEU A 153 8.79 -2.00 2.05
C LEU A 153 10.00 -1.07 2.10
N ASN A 154 10.51 -0.79 3.30
CA ASN A 154 11.80 -0.12 3.56
C ASN A 154 12.01 1.18 2.73
N PHE A 155 13.25 1.48 2.34
CA PHE A 155 13.58 2.62 1.49
C PHE A 155 13.22 2.35 0.02
N VAL A 156 12.99 3.42 -0.73
CA VAL A 156 12.57 3.35 -2.15
C VAL A 156 13.56 2.58 -3.04
N GLU A 157 14.85 2.60 -2.70
CA GLU A 157 15.89 1.86 -3.42
C GLU A 157 15.74 0.33 -3.27
N VAL A 158 15.25 -0.13 -2.13
CA VAL A 158 14.91 -1.54 -1.89
C VAL A 158 13.57 -1.85 -2.52
N ARG A 159 12.59 -0.99 -2.26
CA ARG A 159 11.20 -1.13 -2.68
C ARG A 159 11.05 -1.36 -4.19
N ILE A 160 11.78 -0.61 -5.01
CA ILE A 160 11.71 -0.71 -6.48
C ILE A 160 12.06 -2.12 -7.00
N ASN A 161 12.94 -2.84 -6.31
CA ASN A 161 13.36 -4.19 -6.72
C ASN A 161 12.22 -5.22 -6.62
N TYR A 162 11.20 -4.95 -5.82
CA TYR A 162 10.10 -5.88 -5.57
C TYR A 162 8.79 -5.49 -6.26
N VAL A 163 8.72 -4.36 -6.97
CA VAL A 163 7.50 -3.92 -7.67
C VAL A 163 6.95 -4.99 -8.62
N GLN A 164 7.81 -5.66 -9.37
CA GLN A 164 7.37 -6.74 -10.25
C GLN A 164 6.84 -7.94 -9.45
N ARG A 165 7.51 -8.33 -8.38
CA ARG A 165 7.09 -9.45 -7.52
C ARG A 165 5.73 -9.20 -6.88
N VAL A 166 5.50 -8.00 -6.37
CA VAL A 166 4.20 -7.66 -5.75
C VAL A 166 3.10 -7.50 -6.79
N LEU A 167 3.41 -7.03 -8.01
CA LEU A 167 2.46 -7.03 -9.11
C LEU A 167 2.07 -8.46 -9.47
N GLU A 168 3.02 -9.38 -9.57
CA GLU A 168 2.77 -10.79 -9.82
C GLU A 168 1.98 -11.46 -8.68
N ALA A 169 2.13 -11.01 -7.44
CA ALA A 169 1.36 -11.49 -6.29
C ALA A 169 -0.06 -10.89 -6.24
N THR A 170 -0.36 -9.83 -6.98
CA THR A 170 -1.71 -9.25 -7.03
C THR A 170 -2.63 -10.12 -7.88
N ALA A 171 -3.85 -10.39 -7.42
CA ALA A 171 -4.86 -11.09 -8.20
C ALA A 171 -5.32 -10.23 -9.41
N ASN A 172 -5.82 -10.86 -10.48
CA ASN A 172 -6.29 -10.13 -11.68
C ASN A 172 -7.42 -9.14 -11.34
N SER A 173 -8.31 -9.50 -10.41
CA SER A 173 -9.37 -8.62 -9.90
C SER A 173 -8.94 -7.79 -8.69
N GLY A 174 -7.68 -7.92 -8.26
CA GLY A 174 -7.11 -7.25 -7.10
C GLY A 174 -6.50 -5.89 -7.43
N VAL A 175 -5.92 -5.27 -6.41
CA VAL A 175 -5.24 -3.99 -6.51
C VAL A 175 -3.87 -4.05 -5.84
N LEU A 176 -2.87 -3.46 -6.50
CA LEU A 176 -1.59 -3.13 -5.90
C LEU A 176 -1.59 -1.64 -5.56
N ILE A 177 -1.32 -1.32 -4.31
CA ILE A 177 -1.15 0.05 -3.82
C ILE A 177 0.34 0.30 -3.57
N LEU A 178 0.88 1.32 -4.21
CA LEU A 178 2.28 1.74 -4.09
C LEU A 178 2.34 3.03 -3.30
N ASP A 179 2.91 2.99 -2.10
CA ASP A 179 3.07 4.17 -1.25
C ASP A 179 4.31 4.98 -1.60
N ASP A 180 4.39 6.19 -1.04
CA ASP A 180 5.54 7.11 -1.14
C ASP A 180 5.90 7.55 -2.58
N VAL A 181 4.98 7.48 -3.51
CA VAL A 181 5.21 7.88 -4.91
C VAL A 181 5.36 9.41 -5.09
N HIS A 182 5.27 10.17 -4.01
CA HIS A 182 5.60 11.60 -4.00
C HIS A 182 7.08 11.88 -4.30
N LYS A 183 7.97 10.89 -4.14
CA LYS A 183 9.40 10.95 -4.44
C LYS A 183 9.62 10.83 -5.96
N PRO A 184 10.06 11.90 -6.68
CA PRO A 184 10.03 11.91 -8.14
C PRO A 184 10.86 10.82 -8.81
N ASP A 185 12.02 10.47 -8.24
CA ASP A 185 12.87 9.43 -8.79
C ASP A 185 12.26 8.02 -8.63
N TYR A 186 11.60 7.76 -7.51
CA TYR A 186 10.87 6.52 -7.29
C TYR A 186 9.65 6.42 -8.23
N LEU A 187 8.85 7.47 -8.31
CA LEU A 187 7.71 7.53 -9.24
C LEU A 187 8.16 7.27 -10.68
N TYR A 188 9.27 7.90 -11.12
CA TYR A 188 9.80 7.67 -12.47
C TYR A 188 10.14 6.20 -12.70
N GLN A 189 10.87 5.57 -11.77
CA GLN A 189 11.29 4.17 -11.87
C GLN A 189 10.09 3.21 -11.89
N VAL A 190 9.11 3.44 -11.02
CA VAL A 190 7.85 2.66 -10.99
C VAL A 190 7.12 2.75 -12.33
N LEU A 191 6.88 3.98 -12.84
CA LEU A 191 6.17 4.18 -14.09
C LEU A 191 6.96 3.60 -15.29
N ASP A 192 8.28 3.71 -15.28
CA ASP A 192 9.14 3.14 -16.34
C ASP A 192 9.11 1.60 -16.34
N LEU A 193 9.07 0.99 -15.16
CA LEU A 193 8.94 -0.46 -15.01
C LEU A 193 7.55 -0.96 -15.45
N LEU A 194 6.50 -0.22 -15.14
CA LEU A 194 5.13 -0.63 -15.41
C LEU A 194 4.67 -0.32 -16.85
N LYS A 195 5.34 0.58 -17.58
CA LYS A 195 4.94 1.01 -18.96
C LYS A 195 4.80 -0.11 -19.97
N GLN A 196 5.51 -1.24 -19.77
CA GLN A 196 5.48 -2.40 -20.67
C GLN A 196 4.55 -3.51 -20.18
N LYS A 197 3.87 -3.28 -19.06
CA LYS A 197 2.93 -4.24 -18.48
C LYS A 197 1.50 -3.88 -18.90
N SER A 198 0.65 -4.90 -19.03
CA SER A 198 -0.80 -4.69 -19.21
C SER A 198 -1.42 -4.29 -17.88
N VAL A 199 -1.31 -3.01 -17.53
CA VAL A 199 -1.83 -2.47 -16.26
C VAL A 199 -2.45 -1.09 -16.47
N SER A 200 -3.42 -0.78 -15.63
CA SER A 200 -3.95 0.58 -15.45
C SER A 200 -3.42 1.18 -14.15
N ILE A 201 -2.93 2.41 -14.19
CA ILE A 201 -2.33 3.10 -13.04
C ILE A 201 -3.19 4.31 -12.71
N TYR A 202 -3.56 4.46 -11.45
CA TYR A 202 -4.47 5.49 -10.97
C TYR A 202 -3.82 6.34 -9.88
N ASP A 203 -4.02 7.65 -9.96
CA ASP A 203 -3.57 8.61 -8.95
C ASP A 203 -4.52 8.60 -7.75
N LEU A 204 -4.04 8.14 -6.61
CA LEU A 204 -4.78 8.17 -5.35
C LEU A 204 -4.53 9.44 -4.52
N LYS A 205 -3.76 10.39 -5.04
CA LYS A 205 -3.45 11.64 -4.34
C LYS A 205 -4.69 12.38 -3.77
N PRO A 206 -5.85 12.44 -4.47
CA PRO A 206 -7.02 13.12 -3.92
C PRO A 206 -7.54 12.56 -2.60
N VAL A 207 -7.21 11.30 -2.27
CA VAL A 207 -7.74 10.59 -1.09
C VAL A 207 -6.66 10.06 -0.14
N THR A 208 -5.38 10.16 -0.51
CA THR A 208 -4.26 9.65 0.31
C THR A 208 -3.20 10.71 0.63
N LEU A 209 -3.36 11.96 0.14
CA LEU A 209 -2.41 13.04 0.39
C LEU A 209 -2.40 13.42 1.87
N ASP A 210 -1.25 13.25 2.52
CA ASP A 210 -1.05 13.61 3.92
C ASP A 210 -0.35 14.98 4.10
N SER A 211 -0.16 15.37 5.36
CA SER A 211 0.51 16.62 5.74
C SER A 211 2.01 16.67 5.37
N TYR A 212 2.64 15.55 5.07
CA TYR A 212 4.02 15.44 4.57
C TYR A 212 4.09 15.42 3.05
N ASN A 213 2.98 15.66 2.35
CA ASN A 213 2.82 15.56 0.89
C ASN A 213 3.08 14.15 0.34
N ARG A 214 2.95 13.10 1.17
CA ARG A 214 3.00 11.71 0.71
C ARG A 214 1.65 11.33 0.11
N TYR A 215 1.67 10.47 -0.91
CA TYR A 215 0.48 9.92 -1.53
C TYR A 215 0.83 8.61 -2.25
N ALA A 216 -0.20 7.86 -2.61
CA ALA A 216 -0.08 6.55 -3.23
C ALA A 216 -0.61 6.52 -4.68
N LEU A 217 -0.26 5.44 -5.40
CA LEU A 217 -0.88 5.02 -6.65
C LEU A 217 -1.59 3.67 -6.45
N ALA A 218 -2.66 3.45 -7.22
CA ALA A 218 -3.23 2.13 -7.41
C ALA A 218 -2.85 1.58 -8.79
N VAL A 219 -2.54 0.28 -8.85
CA VAL A 219 -2.22 -0.44 -10.09
C VAL A 219 -3.15 -1.64 -10.20
N LEU A 220 -3.87 -1.72 -11.31
CA LEU A 220 -4.75 -2.83 -11.64
C LEU A 220 -4.17 -3.61 -12.82
N GLN A 221 -4.24 -4.94 -12.78
CA GLN A 221 -3.90 -5.79 -13.91
C GLN A 221 -5.02 -5.73 -14.96
N GLY A 222 -4.63 -5.58 -16.25
CA GLY A 222 -5.55 -5.59 -17.39
C GLY A 222 -5.92 -6.99 -17.85
#